data_0ab26c8d64287e1e6d95ee4f794fac9a
#
_entry.id   0ab26c8d64287e1e6d95ee4f794fac9a
#
_cell.length_a   1.000
_cell.length_b   1.000
_cell.length_c   1.000
_cell.angle_alpha   90.00
_cell.angle_beta   90.00
_cell.angle_gamma   90.00
#
_symmetry.space_group_name_H-M   'P 1'
#
loop_
_entity.id
_entity.type
_entity.pdbx_description
1 polymer ?
#
loop_
_entity_poly.entity_id
_entity_poly.type
_entity_poly.pdbx_seq_one_letter_code
_entity_poly.pdbx_strand_id
1 'polypeptide(L)'
;KWEANTYTVTFYPNGGSVNPVAATTDSSGKLSSLPTPTRGGNYRFDGWYTEQTGGIKVTLNQVYTADTTLYAYWIYTSGSSSSEDRDDPSGNAFITDRPNKDNPTTPTTAKSNPVKVDSKGNAVITRSIVADVISVAQSDSIKHGNTKNGIAVVVPVEISKALAGVQITLKADALDKIVSSGVKRFTIDTDSMADFGFMLDTLKELNRQTTGDLILKMKKTAVTSQEVETAIGNRPVYAIT
;
A
#
# COMPACT_ATOMS: atom_id res chain seq x y z
N LYS A 1 4.61 49.35 7.78
CA LYS A 1 4.25 48.30 8.76
C LYS A 1 4.30 46.99 7.99
N TRP A 2 5.20 46.08 8.31
CA TRP A 2 5.25 44.75 7.70
C TRP A 2 4.18 43.91 8.35
N GLU A 3 3.23 43.41 7.54
CA GLU A 3 2.29 42.39 7.99
C GLU A 3 2.90 41.03 7.72
N ALA A 4 2.89 40.15 8.72
CA ALA A 4 3.38 38.80 8.57
C ALA A 4 2.39 38.01 7.73
N ASN A 5 2.89 37.33 6.69
CA ASN A 5 2.04 36.44 5.89
C ASN A 5 1.59 35.25 6.75
N THR A 6 0.30 35.08 6.83
CA THR A 6 -0.34 33.90 7.44
C THR A 6 -1.12 33.15 6.36
N TYR A 7 -1.19 31.83 6.46
CA TYR A 7 -1.82 30.98 5.48
C TYR A 7 -2.92 30.14 6.12
N THR A 8 -3.97 29.88 5.37
CA THR A 8 -5.07 29.03 5.79
C THR A 8 -4.78 27.57 5.44
N VAL A 9 -4.82 26.69 6.42
CA VAL A 9 -4.73 25.25 6.22
C VAL A 9 -6.10 24.64 6.47
N THR A 10 -6.72 24.11 5.42
CA THR A 10 -8.02 23.46 5.46
C THR A 10 -7.86 21.97 5.73
N PHE A 11 -8.67 21.42 6.62
CA PHE A 11 -8.66 20.02 6.99
C PHE A 11 -9.83 19.28 6.35
N TYR A 12 -9.56 18.50 5.29
CA TYR A 12 -10.56 17.67 4.63
C TYR A 12 -10.64 16.30 5.32
N PRO A 13 -11.75 15.96 5.99
CA PRO A 13 -11.80 14.77 6.84
C PRO A 13 -11.94 13.44 6.06
N ASN A 14 -12.03 13.47 4.75
CA ASN A 14 -12.00 12.31 3.85
C ASN A 14 -12.92 11.14 4.32
N GLY A 15 -14.21 11.46 4.52
CA GLY A 15 -15.21 10.50 4.98
C GLY A 15 -15.40 10.42 6.50
N GLY A 16 -14.76 11.32 7.25
CA GLY A 16 -14.97 11.54 8.69
C GLY A 16 -15.54 12.93 8.98
N SER A 17 -15.33 13.39 10.21
CA SER A 17 -15.65 14.74 10.68
C SER A 17 -14.46 15.32 11.44
N VAL A 18 -14.24 16.63 11.31
CA VAL A 18 -13.15 17.34 11.99
C VAL A 18 -13.62 18.69 12.49
N ASN A 19 -13.14 19.10 13.64
CA ASN A 19 -13.33 20.43 14.20
C ASN A 19 -12.05 20.86 14.93
N PRO A 20 -11.44 22.00 14.57
CA PRO A 20 -11.83 22.95 13.50
C PRO A 20 -11.59 22.39 12.08
N VAL A 21 -12.36 22.90 11.11
CA VAL A 21 -12.21 22.52 9.68
C VAL A 21 -11.07 23.23 8.98
N ALA A 22 -10.51 24.27 9.59
CA ALA A 22 -9.35 25.02 9.11
C ALA A 22 -8.62 25.68 10.29
N ALA A 23 -7.35 25.99 10.08
CA ALA A 23 -6.52 26.74 11.01
C ALA A 23 -5.61 27.71 10.24
N THR A 24 -5.23 28.81 10.89
CA THR A 24 -4.30 29.79 10.32
C THR A 24 -2.90 29.56 10.89
N THR A 25 -1.89 29.66 10.05
CA THR A 25 -0.50 29.56 10.48
C THR A 25 -0.08 30.79 11.29
N ASP A 26 0.98 30.64 12.07
CA ASP A 26 1.69 31.77 12.65
C ASP A 26 2.51 32.53 11.58
N SER A 27 3.21 33.58 12.00
CA SER A 27 4.07 34.38 11.13
C SER A 27 5.29 33.62 10.54
N SER A 28 5.60 32.45 11.07
CA SER A 28 6.63 31.54 10.54
C SER A 28 6.08 30.48 9.59
N GLY A 29 4.78 30.54 9.29
CA GLY A 29 4.09 29.58 8.42
C GLY A 29 3.78 28.26 9.09
N LYS A 30 3.75 28.17 10.43
CA LYS A 30 3.50 26.91 11.14
C LYS A 30 2.13 26.90 11.83
N LEU A 31 1.55 25.72 11.94
CA LEU A 31 0.35 25.48 12.75
C LEU A 31 0.73 25.25 14.22
N SER A 32 -0.10 25.74 15.13
CA SER A 32 0.04 25.48 16.57
C SER A 32 -0.39 24.06 16.96
N SER A 33 -1.31 23.46 16.21
CA SER A 33 -1.80 22.10 16.41
C SER A 33 -2.39 21.52 15.13
N LEU A 34 -2.46 20.20 15.08
CA LEU A 34 -3.20 19.46 14.05
C LEU A 34 -4.43 18.83 14.72
N PRO A 35 -5.66 19.11 14.26
CA PRO A 35 -6.85 18.53 14.86
C PRO A 35 -6.92 17.02 14.62
N THR A 36 -7.54 16.29 15.53
CA THR A 36 -7.80 14.86 15.37
C THR A 36 -9.25 14.68 14.87
N PRO A 37 -9.44 14.21 13.63
CA PRO A 37 -10.78 13.96 13.10
C PRO A 37 -11.36 12.67 13.67
N THR A 38 -12.67 12.50 13.54
CA THR A 38 -13.38 11.28 13.91
C THR A 38 -14.08 10.68 12.71
N ARG A 39 -14.20 9.33 12.68
CA ARG A 39 -14.94 8.61 11.64
C ARG A 39 -15.64 7.42 12.27
N GLY A 40 -16.93 7.23 11.92
CA GLY A 40 -17.71 6.08 12.38
C GLY A 40 -17.27 4.78 11.69
N GLY A 41 -17.65 3.64 12.29
CA GLY A 41 -17.23 2.31 11.85
C GLY A 41 -15.83 1.95 12.36
N ASN A 42 -15.24 0.92 11.76
CA ASN A 42 -13.94 0.41 12.18
C ASN A 42 -12.79 1.19 11.50
N TYR A 43 -12.75 2.52 11.72
CA TYR A 43 -11.70 3.37 11.17
C TYR A 43 -10.91 4.04 12.27
N ARG A 44 -9.59 4.05 12.14
CA ARG A 44 -8.66 4.79 12.98
C ARG A 44 -7.97 5.88 12.16
N PHE A 45 -7.81 7.06 12.75
CA PHE A 45 -7.07 8.15 12.10
C PHE A 45 -5.56 7.84 12.10
N ASP A 46 -4.96 7.90 10.92
CA ASP A 46 -3.51 7.73 10.76
C ASP A 46 -2.76 9.06 10.83
N GLY A 47 -3.28 10.07 10.15
CA GLY A 47 -2.66 11.38 10.10
C GLY A 47 -3.21 12.24 8.98
N TRP A 48 -2.68 13.47 8.91
CA TRP A 48 -2.95 14.40 7.82
C TRP A 48 -1.91 14.22 6.70
N TYR A 49 -2.37 14.30 5.45
CA TYR A 49 -1.55 14.10 4.26
C TYR A 49 -1.75 15.23 3.26
N THR A 50 -0.76 15.46 2.38
CA THR A 50 -0.78 16.54 1.38
C THR A 50 -1.72 16.29 0.22
N GLU A 51 -2.18 15.05 0.03
CA GLU A 51 -3.07 14.65 -1.08
C GLU A 51 -4.17 13.72 -0.59
N GLN A 52 -5.31 13.69 -1.30
CA GLN A 52 -6.46 12.86 -0.94
C GLN A 52 -6.16 11.36 -1.03
N THR A 53 -5.28 10.98 -1.94
CA THR A 53 -4.79 9.61 -2.13
C THR A 53 -3.27 9.65 -2.35
N GLY A 54 -2.51 8.97 -1.50
CA GLY A 54 -1.06 9.09 -1.48
C GLY A 54 -0.61 10.36 -0.74
N GLY A 55 0.41 11.03 -1.24
CA GLY A 55 0.96 12.23 -0.62
C GLY A 55 1.91 11.95 0.54
N ILE A 56 2.32 13.01 1.21
CA ILE A 56 3.28 12.98 2.32
C ILE A 56 2.53 13.22 3.63
N LYS A 57 2.81 12.39 4.63
CA LYS A 57 2.28 12.60 6.00
C LYS A 57 2.84 13.88 6.59
N VAL A 58 1.95 14.73 7.03
CA VAL A 58 2.28 16.05 7.59
C VAL A 58 2.61 15.91 9.07
N THR A 59 3.66 16.64 9.48
CA THR A 59 4.02 16.80 10.89
C THR A 59 3.74 18.22 11.36
N LEU A 60 3.68 18.44 12.68
CA LEU A 60 3.43 19.76 13.25
C LEU A 60 4.54 20.79 12.90
N ASN A 61 5.74 20.31 12.54
CA ASN A 61 6.87 21.18 12.14
C ASN A 61 6.82 21.64 10.67
N GLN A 62 5.79 21.24 9.91
CA GLN A 62 5.62 21.63 8.52
C GLN A 62 5.46 23.17 8.40
N VAL A 63 6.19 23.78 7.48
CA VAL A 63 6.05 25.18 7.13
C VAL A 63 5.19 25.30 5.86
N TYR A 64 4.17 26.15 5.92
CA TYR A 64 3.27 26.45 4.80
C TYR A 64 3.63 27.84 4.24
N THR A 65 3.68 27.93 2.92
CA THR A 65 4.00 29.16 2.16
C THR A 65 2.84 29.60 1.28
N ALA A 66 1.72 28.89 1.35
CA ALA A 66 0.45 29.16 0.66
C ALA A 66 -0.71 28.48 1.38
N ASP A 67 -1.93 28.91 1.07
CA ASP A 67 -3.13 28.23 1.49
C ASP A 67 -3.10 26.79 0.98
N THR A 68 -3.43 25.84 1.88
CA THR A 68 -3.23 24.41 1.63
C THR A 68 -4.41 23.60 2.16
N THR A 69 -4.77 22.51 1.48
CA THR A 69 -5.71 21.52 2.00
C THR A 69 -4.95 20.27 2.43
N LEU A 70 -5.22 19.80 3.64
CA LEU A 70 -4.75 18.53 4.16
C LEU A 70 -5.89 17.52 4.20
N TYR A 71 -5.55 16.28 3.93
CA TYR A 71 -6.51 15.18 3.82
C TYR A 71 -6.30 14.17 4.94
N ALA A 72 -7.37 13.83 5.66
CA ALA A 72 -7.31 12.78 6.67
C ALA A 72 -7.11 11.41 6.01
N TYR A 73 -6.18 10.65 6.55
CA TYR A 73 -6.02 9.24 6.20
C TYR A 73 -6.61 8.36 7.27
N TRP A 74 -7.38 7.38 6.82
CA TRP A 74 -8.12 6.47 7.66
C TRP A 74 -7.69 5.04 7.42
N ILE A 75 -7.47 4.34 8.50
CA ILE A 75 -7.12 2.93 8.54
C ILE A 75 -8.37 2.16 8.92
N TYR A 76 -8.77 1.20 8.09
CA TYR A 76 -9.86 0.30 8.43
C TYR A 76 -9.38 -0.75 9.42
N THR A 77 -9.96 -0.77 10.62
CA THR A 77 -9.69 -1.79 11.64
C THR A 77 -10.79 -2.84 11.57
N SER A 78 -10.54 -3.94 10.89
CA SER A 78 -11.50 -5.05 10.84
C SER A 78 -11.80 -5.59 12.24
N GLY A 79 -13.04 -5.48 12.67
CA GLY A 79 -13.51 -6.13 13.89
C GLY A 79 -13.66 -7.61 13.67
N SER A 80 -12.61 -8.39 13.86
CA SER A 80 -12.70 -9.84 14.02
C SER A 80 -11.77 -10.30 15.12
N SER A 81 -12.37 -10.95 16.09
CA SER A 81 -11.77 -11.52 17.29
C SER A 81 -10.72 -12.58 17.00
N SER A 82 -9.77 -12.66 17.92
CA SER A 82 -8.82 -13.75 18.17
C SER A 82 -7.66 -13.91 17.19
N SER A 83 -6.54 -13.29 17.53
CA SER A 83 -5.27 -13.93 17.84
C SER A 83 -4.23 -12.89 18.17
N GLU A 84 -3.51 -13.11 19.22
CA GLU A 84 -2.42 -12.34 19.76
C GLU A 84 -1.27 -12.27 18.77
N ASP A 85 -1.24 -11.29 17.86
CA ASP A 85 -0.05 -10.85 17.10
C ASP A 85 -0.40 -9.85 15.98
N ARG A 86 -1.19 -8.81 16.30
CA ARG A 86 -1.36 -7.68 15.38
C ARG A 86 -0.50 -6.52 15.82
N ASP A 87 0.79 -6.59 15.48
CA ASP A 87 1.76 -5.50 15.73
C ASP A 87 1.73 -4.39 14.65
N ASP A 88 0.66 -4.31 13.85
CA ASP A 88 0.50 -3.22 12.89
C ASP A 88 -0.33 -2.09 13.49
N PRO A 89 0.29 -0.97 13.87
CA PRO A 89 -0.44 0.22 14.32
C PRO A 89 -1.28 0.86 13.21
N SER A 90 -1.11 0.48 11.94
CA SER A 90 -1.85 1.03 10.81
C SER A 90 -3.08 0.21 10.42
N GLY A 91 -3.13 -1.08 10.73
CA GLY A 91 -4.22 -1.97 10.35
C GLY A 91 -4.34 -2.24 8.83
N ASN A 92 -3.38 -1.73 8.03
CA ASN A 92 -3.36 -1.88 6.57
C ASN A 92 -2.56 -3.10 6.11
N ALA A 93 -1.81 -3.71 7.03
CA ALA A 93 -1.00 -4.89 6.76
C ALA A 93 -0.90 -5.76 8.01
N PHE A 94 -0.56 -7.03 7.83
CA PHE A 94 -0.40 -8.00 8.90
C PHE A 94 0.66 -9.04 8.55
N ILE A 95 1.25 -9.64 9.58
CA ILE A 95 2.24 -10.69 9.40
C ILE A 95 1.56 -12.01 9.02
N THR A 96 2.10 -12.66 7.99
CA THR A 96 1.59 -13.95 7.51
C THR A 96 2.58 -15.10 7.71
N ASP A 97 3.88 -14.79 7.81
CA ASP A 97 4.91 -15.80 8.01
C ASP A 97 6.12 -15.22 8.75
N ARG A 98 6.76 -16.05 9.55
CA ARG A 98 7.99 -15.75 10.30
C ARG A 98 8.94 -16.92 10.23
N PRO A 99 10.27 -16.69 10.41
CA PRO A 99 11.19 -17.77 10.68
C PRO A 99 10.74 -18.59 11.90
N ASN A 100 10.76 -19.89 11.77
CA ASN A 100 10.43 -20.83 12.84
C ASN A 100 11.43 -21.98 12.88
N LYS A 101 11.22 -22.94 13.79
CA LYS A 101 12.13 -24.08 13.98
C LYS A 101 12.28 -24.92 12.69
N ASP A 102 11.20 -25.06 11.92
CA ASP A 102 11.16 -25.90 10.72
C ASP A 102 11.65 -25.12 9.48
N ASN A 103 11.52 -23.77 9.50
CA ASN A 103 11.93 -22.87 8.43
C ASN A 103 12.74 -21.67 8.98
N PRO A 104 13.95 -21.88 9.48
CA PRO A 104 14.72 -20.84 10.18
C PRO A 104 15.27 -19.74 9.26
N THR A 105 15.24 -19.93 7.95
CA THR A 105 15.73 -18.97 6.94
C THR A 105 14.62 -18.20 6.23
N THR A 106 13.37 -18.48 6.54
CA THR A 106 12.22 -17.78 5.96
C THR A 106 12.28 -16.27 6.28
N PRO A 107 12.06 -15.38 5.31
CA PRO A 107 11.93 -13.95 5.60
C PRO A 107 10.65 -13.68 6.38
N THR A 108 10.67 -12.65 7.23
CA THR A 108 9.42 -12.15 7.82
C THR A 108 8.51 -11.63 6.71
N THR A 109 7.34 -12.22 6.56
CA THR A 109 6.40 -11.90 5.48
C THR A 109 5.21 -11.14 6.02
N ALA A 110 4.91 -10.00 5.43
CA ALA A 110 3.70 -9.25 5.69
C ALA A 110 2.82 -9.15 4.42
N LYS A 111 1.52 -9.11 4.64
CA LYS A 111 0.49 -8.98 3.61
C LYS A 111 -0.30 -7.68 3.85
N SER A 112 -0.54 -6.89 2.79
CA SER A 112 -1.40 -5.70 2.88
C SER A 112 -2.88 -6.07 2.83
N ASN A 113 -3.75 -5.10 3.11
CA ASN A 113 -5.15 -5.21 2.73
C ASN A 113 -5.27 -5.33 1.20
N PRO A 114 -6.33 -6.00 0.69
CA PRO A 114 -6.51 -6.16 -0.75
C PRO A 114 -6.71 -4.84 -1.48
N VAL A 115 -6.00 -4.69 -2.60
CA VAL A 115 -6.24 -3.62 -3.58
C VAL A 115 -7.44 -4.04 -4.43
N LYS A 116 -8.46 -3.21 -4.46
CA LYS A 116 -9.66 -3.49 -5.27
C LYS A 116 -9.45 -3.09 -6.72
N VAL A 117 -9.91 -3.95 -7.60
CA VAL A 117 -9.99 -3.67 -9.04
C VAL A 117 -11.23 -2.84 -9.32
N ASP A 118 -11.12 -1.78 -10.10
CA ASP A 118 -12.25 -0.95 -10.52
C ASP A 118 -13.15 -1.68 -11.55
N SER A 119 -14.28 -1.06 -11.90
CA SER A 119 -15.23 -1.62 -12.86
C SER A 119 -14.67 -1.77 -14.29
N LYS A 120 -13.53 -1.12 -14.58
CA LYS A 120 -12.84 -1.20 -15.87
C LYS A 120 -11.70 -2.23 -15.87
N GLY A 121 -11.47 -2.90 -14.75
CA GLY A 121 -10.42 -3.89 -14.61
C GLY A 121 -9.06 -3.31 -14.19
N ASN A 122 -8.99 -2.12 -13.61
CA ASN A 122 -7.72 -1.51 -13.20
C ASN A 122 -7.53 -1.59 -11.68
N ALA A 123 -6.32 -1.94 -11.27
CA ALA A 123 -5.83 -1.84 -9.89
C ALA A 123 -4.54 -1.02 -9.86
N VAL A 124 -4.34 -0.24 -8.80
CA VAL A 124 -3.15 0.59 -8.63
C VAL A 124 -2.49 0.30 -7.29
N ILE A 125 -1.26 -0.17 -7.33
CA ILE A 125 -0.42 -0.38 -6.15
C ILE A 125 0.44 0.87 -5.98
N THR A 126 0.12 1.64 -4.94
CA THR A 126 0.77 2.91 -4.64
C THR A 126 1.93 2.74 -3.65
N ARG A 127 2.79 3.76 -3.58
CA ARG A 127 3.86 3.85 -2.58
C ARG A 127 3.34 3.69 -1.14
N SER A 128 2.17 4.25 -0.81
CA SER A 128 1.59 4.14 0.52
C SER A 128 1.33 2.69 0.91
N ILE A 129 0.66 1.92 0.02
CA ILE A 129 0.35 0.50 0.25
C ILE A 129 1.63 -0.30 0.53
N VAL A 130 2.65 -0.12 -0.31
CA VAL A 130 3.90 -0.86 -0.11
C VAL A 130 4.69 -0.38 1.09
N ALA A 131 4.63 0.91 1.43
CA ALA A 131 5.31 1.44 2.60
C ALA A 131 4.72 0.89 3.91
N ASP A 132 3.40 0.79 4.00
CA ASP A 132 2.71 0.25 5.17
C ASP A 132 3.10 -1.22 5.40
N VAL A 133 2.99 -2.06 4.37
CA VAL A 133 3.30 -3.49 4.51
C VAL A 133 4.80 -3.73 4.75
N ILE A 134 5.69 -2.93 4.17
CA ILE A 134 7.13 -2.97 4.45
C ILE A 134 7.41 -2.61 5.92
N SER A 135 6.76 -1.55 6.43
CA SER A 135 6.93 -1.10 7.81
C SER A 135 6.55 -2.19 8.81
N VAL A 136 5.44 -2.88 8.57
CA VAL A 136 4.98 -4.01 9.39
C VAL A 136 5.99 -5.14 9.38
N ALA A 137 6.44 -5.57 8.20
CA ALA A 137 7.43 -6.64 8.07
C ALA A 137 8.78 -6.30 8.75
N GLN A 138 9.24 -5.05 8.60
CA GLN A 138 10.48 -4.58 9.22
C GLN A 138 10.37 -4.53 10.74
N SER A 139 9.30 -3.94 11.27
CA SER A 139 9.06 -3.83 12.71
C SER A 139 9.00 -5.20 13.38
N ASP A 140 8.26 -6.13 12.77
CA ASP A 140 8.16 -7.50 13.26
C ASP A 140 9.51 -8.23 13.21
N SER A 141 10.24 -8.10 12.09
CA SER A 141 11.56 -8.70 11.92
C SER A 141 12.56 -8.21 12.99
N ILE A 142 12.53 -6.92 13.33
CA ILE A 142 13.35 -6.34 14.40
C ILE A 142 12.92 -6.88 15.76
N LYS A 143 11.63 -6.84 16.07
CA LYS A 143 11.06 -7.30 17.35
C LYS A 143 11.44 -8.75 17.67
N HIS A 144 11.45 -9.61 16.65
CA HIS A 144 11.74 -11.04 16.81
C HIS A 144 13.19 -11.44 16.47
N GLY A 145 14.08 -10.47 16.22
CA GLY A 145 15.49 -10.72 15.93
C GLY A 145 15.77 -11.42 14.60
N ASN A 146 14.86 -11.28 13.62
CA ASN A 146 14.90 -11.99 12.33
C ASN A 146 15.50 -11.16 11.18
N THR A 147 16.13 -10.04 11.47
CA THR A 147 16.62 -9.08 10.46
C THR A 147 17.56 -9.69 9.42
N LYS A 148 18.36 -10.70 9.81
CA LYS A 148 19.27 -11.42 8.89
C LYS A 148 18.53 -12.14 7.75
N ASN A 149 17.30 -12.57 7.99
CA ASN A 149 16.48 -13.28 7.00
C ASN A 149 15.82 -12.33 6.00
N GLY A 150 15.80 -11.03 6.32
CA GLY A 150 15.13 -10.00 5.53
C GLY A 150 13.61 -10.08 5.59
N ILE A 151 12.97 -9.35 4.71
CA ILE A 151 11.52 -9.26 4.64
C ILE A 151 10.98 -9.67 3.27
N ALA A 152 9.74 -10.18 3.26
CA ALA A 152 8.94 -10.40 2.07
C ALA A 152 7.61 -9.66 2.21
N VAL A 153 7.05 -9.25 1.10
CA VAL A 153 5.84 -8.43 1.04
C VAL A 153 4.86 -9.00 0.04
N VAL A 154 3.60 -9.11 0.44
CA VAL A 154 2.50 -9.58 -0.40
C VAL A 154 1.45 -8.48 -0.50
N VAL A 155 1.07 -8.12 -1.72
CA VAL A 155 -0.04 -7.20 -2.00
C VAL A 155 -1.14 -7.98 -2.73
N PRO A 156 -2.25 -8.31 -2.03
CA PRO A 156 -3.38 -8.95 -2.69
C PRO A 156 -4.11 -7.97 -3.61
N VAL A 157 -4.58 -8.46 -4.74
CA VAL A 157 -5.46 -7.74 -5.66
C VAL A 157 -6.77 -8.50 -5.77
N GLU A 158 -7.84 -7.93 -5.26
CA GLU A 158 -9.17 -8.53 -5.27
C GLU A 158 -9.83 -8.36 -6.65
N ILE A 159 -9.90 -9.45 -7.41
CA ILE A 159 -10.41 -9.45 -8.77
C ILE A 159 -11.82 -10.03 -8.81
N SER A 160 -12.77 -9.28 -9.32
CA SER A 160 -14.12 -9.79 -9.59
C SER A 160 -14.07 -10.87 -10.68
N LYS A 161 -14.70 -12.02 -10.42
CA LYS A 161 -14.80 -13.15 -11.38
C LYS A 161 -15.44 -12.78 -12.73
N ALA A 162 -16.16 -11.66 -12.80
CA ALA A 162 -16.83 -11.19 -14.02
C ALA A 162 -15.89 -10.50 -15.02
N LEU A 163 -14.66 -10.16 -14.62
CA LEU A 163 -13.74 -9.44 -15.49
C LEU A 163 -13.02 -10.39 -16.48
N ALA A 164 -13.03 -10.01 -17.76
CA ALA A 164 -12.32 -10.74 -18.81
C ALA A 164 -10.81 -10.46 -18.82
N GLY A 165 -10.38 -9.39 -18.18
CA GLY A 165 -8.98 -9.01 -18.07
C GLY A 165 -8.78 -7.97 -16.97
N VAL A 166 -7.54 -7.85 -16.51
CA VAL A 166 -7.14 -6.93 -15.44
C VAL A 166 -5.82 -6.26 -15.79
N GLN A 167 -5.71 -4.99 -15.47
CA GLN A 167 -4.48 -4.24 -15.51
C GLN A 167 -4.08 -3.85 -14.09
N ILE A 168 -2.90 -4.29 -13.67
CA ILE A 168 -2.33 -3.90 -12.37
C ILE A 168 -1.17 -2.94 -12.65
N THR A 169 -1.25 -1.77 -12.06
CA THR A 169 -0.21 -0.73 -12.16
C THR A 169 0.53 -0.64 -10.83
N LEU A 170 1.80 -1.01 -10.83
CA LEU A 170 2.72 -0.70 -9.73
C LEU A 170 3.37 0.65 -10.04
N LYS A 171 3.10 1.65 -9.20
CA LYS A 171 3.64 3.00 -9.38
C LYS A 171 5.17 3.00 -9.29
N ALA A 172 5.83 3.84 -10.08
CA ALA A 172 7.30 3.94 -10.10
C ALA A 172 7.88 4.21 -8.72
N ASP A 173 7.31 5.14 -7.97
CA ASP A 173 7.73 5.46 -6.60
C ASP A 173 7.44 4.33 -5.58
N ALA A 174 6.47 3.47 -5.86
CA ALA A 174 6.24 2.25 -5.09
C ALA A 174 7.33 1.21 -5.36
N LEU A 175 7.72 1.02 -6.62
CA LEU A 175 8.85 0.14 -7.01
C LEU A 175 10.15 0.65 -6.37
N ASP A 176 10.44 1.96 -6.43
CA ASP A 176 11.57 2.59 -5.74
C ASP A 176 11.57 2.28 -4.24
N LYS A 177 10.41 2.38 -3.60
CA LYS A 177 10.26 2.09 -2.17
C LYS A 177 10.58 0.62 -1.86
N ILE A 178 10.07 -0.31 -2.66
CA ILE A 178 10.33 -1.75 -2.49
C ILE A 178 11.84 -2.03 -2.61
N VAL A 179 12.48 -1.54 -3.66
CA VAL A 179 13.90 -1.74 -3.93
C VAL A 179 14.77 -1.11 -2.84
N SER A 180 14.51 0.16 -2.49
CA SER A 180 15.29 0.88 -1.47
C SER A 180 15.15 0.31 -0.06
N SER A 181 14.05 -0.38 0.22
CA SER A 181 13.83 -1.07 1.50
C SER A 181 14.46 -2.46 1.58
N GLY A 182 15.07 -2.95 0.52
CA GLY A 182 15.74 -4.25 0.49
C GLY A 182 14.79 -5.45 0.65
N VAL A 183 13.55 -5.31 0.17
CA VAL A 183 12.56 -6.39 0.18
C VAL A 183 13.08 -7.57 -0.63
N LYS A 184 13.29 -8.74 -0.01
CA LYS A 184 13.82 -9.92 -0.69
C LYS A 184 12.86 -10.50 -1.73
N ARG A 185 11.56 -10.45 -1.44
CA ARG A 185 10.50 -10.94 -2.30
C ARG A 185 9.30 -10.01 -2.23
N PHE A 186 8.82 -9.57 -3.38
CA PHE A 186 7.56 -8.86 -3.54
C PHE A 186 6.59 -9.72 -4.35
N THR A 187 5.38 -9.92 -3.84
CA THR A 187 4.36 -10.74 -4.50
C THR A 187 3.08 -9.93 -4.69
N ILE A 188 2.57 -9.94 -5.90
CA ILE A 188 1.20 -9.52 -6.22
C ILE A 188 0.36 -10.79 -6.27
N ASP A 189 -0.54 -10.95 -5.31
CA ASP A 189 -1.41 -12.11 -5.14
C ASP A 189 -2.78 -11.78 -5.74
N THR A 190 -3.19 -12.48 -6.79
CA THR A 190 -4.44 -12.20 -7.50
C THR A 190 -5.54 -13.22 -7.24
N ASP A 191 -5.32 -14.12 -6.29
CA ASP A 191 -6.31 -15.11 -5.79
C ASP A 191 -6.94 -15.99 -6.88
N SER A 192 -7.38 -15.40 -7.99
CA SER A 192 -8.19 -16.04 -9.02
C SER A 192 -7.52 -16.20 -10.39
N MET A 193 -6.38 -15.55 -10.61
CA MET A 193 -5.68 -15.58 -11.89
C MET A 193 -4.28 -16.17 -11.76
N ALA A 194 -3.29 -15.38 -11.37
CA ALA A 194 -1.91 -15.79 -11.22
C ALA A 194 -1.18 -14.92 -10.20
N ASP A 195 -0.29 -15.52 -9.43
CA ASP A 195 0.57 -14.77 -8.51
C ASP A 195 1.85 -14.34 -9.23
N PHE A 196 2.26 -13.09 -9.00
CA PHE A 196 3.49 -12.55 -9.55
C PHE A 196 4.48 -12.32 -8.42
N GLY A 197 5.47 -13.21 -8.32
CA GLY A 197 6.55 -13.11 -7.36
C GLY A 197 7.84 -12.56 -7.98
N PHE A 198 8.34 -11.46 -7.43
CA PHE A 198 9.59 -10.83 -7.86
C PHE A 198 10.64 -10.92 -6.76
N MET A 199 11.82 -11.40 -7.10
CA MET A 199 12.98 -11.37 -6.22
C MET A 199 13.65 -10.01 -6.26
N LEU A 200 14.41 -9.64 -5.22
CA LEU A 200 15.04 -8.32 -5.12
C LEU A 200 15.89 -7.96 -6.35
N ASP A 201 16.66 -8.90 -6.88
CA ASP A 201 17.53 -8.60 -8.03
C ASP A 201 16.72 -8.33 -9.30
N THR A 202 15.59 -9.03 -9.50
CA THR A 202 14.64 -8.74 -10.59
C THR A 202 14.02 -7.37 -10.40
N LEU A 203 13.63 -7.01 -9.16
CA LEU A 203 13.06 -5.69 -8.85
C LEU A 203 14.04 -4.55 -9.09
N LYS A 204 15.32 -4.74 -8.72
CA LYS A 204 16.39 -3.77 -9.00
C LYS A 204 16.58 -3.56 -10.51
N GLU A 205 16.57 -4.65 -11.27
CA GLU A 205 16.72 -4.57 -12.71
C GLU A 205 15.52 -3.91 -13.38
N LEU A 206 14.29 -4.25 -12.99
CA LEU A 206 13.09 -3.55 -13.43
C LEU A 206 13.15 -2.06 -13.13
N ASN A 207 13.53 -1.70 -11.90
CA ASN A 207 13.66 -0.31 -11.47
C ASN A 207 14.71 0.47 -12.26
N ARG A 208 15.80 -0.20 -12.68
CA ARG A 208 16.85 0.40 -13.51
C ARG A 208 16.40 0.61 -14.95
N GLN A 209 15.56 -0.27 -15.48
CA GLN A 209 15.12 -0.25 -16.88
C GLN A 209 13.90 0.65 -17.11
N THR A 210 13.09 0.92 -16.09
CA THR A 210 11.87 1.71 -16.23
C THR A 210 12.02 3.09 -15.58
N THR A 211 11.54 4.11 -16.27
CA THR A 211 11.40 5.47 -15.74
C THR A 211 9.95 5.80 -15.36
N GLY A 212 9.05 4.84 -15.49
CA GLY A 212 7.62 4.99 -15.26
C GLY A 212 7.02 3.84 -14.46
N ASP A 213 5.71 3.80 -14.44
CA ASP A 213 4.95 2.76 -13.77
C ASP A 213 5.15 1.40 -14.44
N LEU A 214 5.23 0.34 -13.62
CA LEU A 214 5.21 -1.03 -14.11
C LEU A 214 3.76 -1.49 -14.28
N ILE A 215 3.41 -1.88 -15.50
CA ILE A 215 2.05 -2.29 -15.84
C ILE A 215 2.04 -3.78 -16.17
N LEU A 216 1.23 -4.53 -15.42
CA LEU A 216 0.94 -5.94 -15.65
C LEU A 216 -0.47 -6.06 -16.23
N LYS A 217 -0.60 -6.61 -17.42
CA LYS A 217 -1.89 -6.88 -18.06
C LYS A 217 -2.15 -8.37 -18.12
N MET A 218 -3.29 -8.80 -17.62
CA MET A 218 -3.76 -10.17 -17.70
C MET A 218 -5.08 -10.21 -18.46
N LYS A 219 -5.20 -11.10 -19.40
CA LYS A 219 -6.44 -11.32 -20.16
C LYS A 219 -6.71 -12.81 -20.26
N LYS A 220 -7.94 -13.21 -19.95
CA LYS A 220 -8.39 -14.57 -20.21
C LYS A 220 -8.35 -14.84 -21.69
N THR A 221 -7.70 -15.90 -22.10
CA THR A 221 -7.59 -16.29 -23.52
C THR A 221 -8.22 -17.65 -23.74
N ALA A 222 -8.72 -17.89 -24.95
CA ALA A 222 -9.19 -19.20 -25.35
C ALA A 222 -7.99 -20.12 -25.62
N VAL A 223 -8.11 -21.37 -25.22
CA VAL A 223 -7.16 -22.42 -25.62
C VAL A 223 -7.55 -22.90 -26.99
N THR A 224 -6.61 -22.85 -27.93
CA THR A 224 -6.83 -23.25 -29.36
C THR A 224 -6.24 -24.62 -29.69
N SER A 225 -5.48 -25.22 -28.80
CA SER A 225 -4.86 -26.54 -28.98
C SER A 225 -5.56 -27.57 -28.11
N GLN A 226 -6.06 -28.63 -28.75
CA GLN A 226 -6.75 -29.74 -28.08
C GLN A 226 -5.81 -30.50 -27.12
N GLU A 227 -4.52 -30.55 -27.40
CA GLU A 227 -3.52 -31.17 -26.52
C GLU A 227 -3.36 -30.37 -25.23
N VAL A 228 -3.29 -29.04 -25.32
CA VAL A 228 -3.21 -28.16 -24.16
C VAL A 228 -4.52 -28.21 -23.36
N GLU A 229 -5.67 -28.19 -24.05
CA GLU A 229 -6.99 -28.30 -23.39
C GLU A 229 -7.13 -29.62 -22.60
N THR A 230 -6.61 -30.70 -23.16
CA THR A 230 -6.59 -32.01 -22.47
C THR A 230 -5.65 -31.99 -21.26
N ALA A 231 -4.50 -31.35 -21.38
CA ALA A 231 -3.49 -31.29 -20.30
C ALA A 231 -3.90 -30.39 -19.14
N ILE A 232 -4.56 -29.26 -19.41
CA ILE A 232 -4.97 -28.30 -18.39
C ILE A 232 -6.40 -28.52 -17.86
N GLY A 233 -7.23 -29.26 -18.58
CA GLY A 233 -8.65 -29.43 -18.31
C GLY A 233 -9.40 -28.10 -18.37
N ASN A 234 -10.31 -27.87 -17.42
CA ASN A 234 -11.10 -26.63 -17.35
C ASN A 234 -10.37 -25.43 -16.70
N ARG A 235 -9.05 -25.51 -16.54
CA ARG A 235 -8.29 -24.41 -15.92
C ARG A 235 -8.21 -23.21 -16.90
N PRO A 236 -8.45 -22.00 -16.44
CA PRO A 236 -8.34 -20.83 -17.28
C PRO A 236 -6.88 -20.57 -17.68
N VAL A 237 -6.68 -20.14 -18.92
CA VAL A 237 -5.40 -19.69 -19.44
C VAL A 237 -5.41 -18.18 -19.57
N TYR A 238 -4.33 -17.53 -19.18
CA TYR A 238 -4.18 -16.09 -19.23
C TYR A 238 -2.97 -15.71 -20.09
N ALA A 239 -3.17 -14.72 -20.96
CA ALA A 239 -2.06 -14.01 -21.60
C ALA A 239 -1.57 -12.91 -20.67
N ILE A 240 -0.26 -12.78 -20.52
CA ILE A 240 0.42 -11.76 -19.73
C ILE A 240 1.22 -10.90 -20.69
N THR A 241 1.03 -9.58 -20.62
CA THR A 241 1.77 -8.60 -21.42
C THR A 241 2.20 -7.40 -20.58
#